data_95b79aef350e360376611907965403db
#
_entry.id   95b79aef350e360376611907965403db
#
_cell.length_a   1.000
_cell.length_b   1.000
_cell.length_c   1.000
_cell.angle_alpha   90.00
_cell.angle_beta   90.00
_cell.angle_gamma   90.00
#
_symmetry.space_group_name_H-M   'P 1'
#
loop_
_entity.id
_entity.type
_entity.pdbx_description
1 polymer ?
#
loop_
_entity_poly.entity_id
_entity_poly.type
_entity_poly.pdbx_seq_one_letter_code
_entity_poly.pdbx_strand_id
1 'polypeptide(L)'
;MKKHVVSLLLLWSVVFGVWAEKGFVIQGSVDGITPQSMISLYRVDNGKRSLLDKAYVTRGRFKLTGKTAGSTAEEVYIMLSDKKSPSRTLALWVLPGAKIKVFGDNRIAALWTVESDVAEQKESNLYAAAVRPFLAEYWNYYPEKAKLETLYRDKNTPREKRSAVRKQINAITAKQDSIQSLMYKAEIDVMQTAPVGDIWLMHLAQLAMVSRTQKNFPYKAELVNLYENRMTDVLKAKEYGVVARANLFQRTVDVGDALVDADLYDLAGGVHHLSDYRGKYVLLDFWARSCAPCLAAMPELAQLFANNSDSLVVVGLSLDDEDTWLQTSREKKISWVNLNEKKGAAGLNVAYNVSSIPHYVLISPEGKVLSIFKGYKKNRIYNELKKYIAVK
;
A
#
# COMPACT_ATOMS: atom_id res chain seq x y z
N MET A 1 17.06 -79.55 25.07
CA MET A 1 17.58 -78.61 24.04
C MET A 1 16.62 -77.42 23.91
N LYS A 2 16.92 -76.35 24.63
CA LYS A 2 16.08 -75.11 24.53
C LYS A 2 16.84 -74.12 23.66
N LYS A 3 16.23 -73.74 22.49
CA LYS A 3 16.70 -72.67 21.59
C LYS A 3 16.23 -71.33 22.12
N HIS A 4 17.16 -70.44 22.48
CA HIS A 4 16.90 -69.06 22.75
C HIS A 4 16.89 -68.27 21.43
N VAL A 5 15.74 -67.68 21.12
CA VAL A 5 15.61 -66.69 20.04
C VAL A 5 15.88 -65.34 20.66
N VAL A 6 16.98 -64.70 20.27
CA VAL A 6 17.30 -63.32 20.63
C VAL A 6 16.64 -62.41 19.59
N SER A 7 15.60 -61.69 20.00
CA SER A 7 14.94 -60.67 19.19
C SER A 7 15.74 -59.38 19.26
N LEU A 8 16.43 -58.99 18.17
CA LEU A 8 17.05 -57.67 18.03
C LEU A 8 15.95 -56.63 17.73
N LEU A 9 15.62 -55.87 18.74
CA LEU A 9 14.83 -54.63 18.55
C LEU A 9 15.77 -53.53 18.02
N LEU A 10 15.68 -53.26 16.71
CA LEU A 10 16.24 -52.06 16.07
C LEU A 10 15.44 -50.84 16.50
N LEU A 11 15.94 -50.10 17.46
CA LEU A 11 15.46 -48.73 17.79
C LEU A 11 15.86 -47.81 16.64
N TRP A 12 14.90 -47.49 15.78
CA TRP A 12 15.00 -46.35 14.89
C TRP A 12 14.84 -45.08 15.73
N SER A 13 15.95 -44.47 16.13
CA SER A 13 16.00 -43.11 16.64
C SER A 13 15.70 -42.17 15.45
N VAL A 14 14.46 -41.76 15.32
CA VAL A 14 14.11 -40.62 14.46
C VAL A 14 14.70 -39.38 15.12
N VAL A 15 15.87 -39.00 14.65
CA VAL A 15 16.46 -37.69 14.96
C VAL A 15 15.60 -36.68 14.26
N PHE A 16 14.59 -36.14 14.92
CA PHE A 16 14.01 -34.87 14.55
C PHE A 16 15.09 -33.81 14.71
N GLY A 17 15.80 -33.55 13.64
CA GLY A 17 16.66 -32.38 13.55
C GLY A 17 15.78 -31.17 13.78
N VAL A 18 15.89 -30.58 14.97
CA VAL A 18 15.37 -29.21 15.22
C VAL A 18 16.17 -28.33 14.27
N TRP A 19 15.58 -28.01 13.13
CA TRP A 19 16.09 -26.97 12.25
C TRP A 19 15.93 -25.68 13.05
N ALA A 20 16.99 -25.30 13.77
CA ALA A 20 17.05 -23.96 14.35
C ALA A 20 16.83 -23.00 13.18
N GLU A 21 15.72 -22.27 13.18
CA GLU A 21 15.40 -21.25 12.19
C GLU A 21 16.61 -20.34 12.03
N LYS A 22 17.34 -20.49 10.93
CA LYS A 22 18.51 -19.66 10.64
C LYS A 22 18.03 -18.25 10.41
N GLY A 23 18.34 -17.33 11.33
CA GLY A 23 18.09 -15.91 11.14
C GLY A 23 18.87 -15.38 9.94
N PHE A 24 18.43 -14.25 9.39
CA PHE A 24 19.18 -13.52 8.37
C PHE A 24 20.02 -12.40 9.00
N VAL A 25 21.02 -11.91 8.25
CA VAL A 25 21.93 -10.83 8.68
C VAL A 25 22.01 -9.77 7.58
N ILE A 26 21.83 -8.51 7.96
CA ILE A 26 22.03 -7.35 7.10
C ILE A 26 23.22 -6.55 7.62
N GLN A 27 24.20 -6.32 6.77
CA GLN A 27 25.36 -5.46 7.07
C GLN A 27 25.33 -4.26 6.16
N GLY A 28 25.40 -3.05 6.73
CA GLY A 28 25.36 -1.82 5.97
C GLY A 28 26.63 -1.00 6.10
N SER A 29 27.02 -0.36 4.97
CA SER A 29 28.04 0.68 4.89
C SER A 29 27.40 1.89 4.22
N VAL A 30 27.15 2.95 5.00
CA VAL A 30 26.38 4.12 4.53
C VAL A 30 27.06 5.42 4.97
N ASP A 31 27.20 6.35 4.04
CA ASP A 31 27.79 7.65 4.26
C ASP A 31 26.77 8.79 4.15
N GLY A 32 27.15 10.01 4.49
CA GLY A 32 26.33 11.21 4.34
C GLY A 32 25.13 11.33 5.28
N ILE A 33 24.90 10.37 6.17
CA ILE A 33 23.81 10.43 7.18
C ILE A 33 24.29 11.12 8.45
N THR A 34 23.34 11.63 9.25
CA THR A 34 23.66 12.25 10.55
C THR A 34 24.32 11.21 11.46
N PRO A 35 25.46 11.56 12.13
CA PRO A 35 26.09 10.65 13.08
C PRO A 35 25.11 10.16 14.15
N GLN A 36 25.26 8.91 14.58
CA GLN A 36 24.38 8.25 15.55
C GLN A 36 22.90 8.11 15.12
N SER A 37 22.60 8.25 13.81
CA SER A 37 21.28 7.90 13.31
C SER A 37 20.98 6.43 13.61
N MET A 38 19.77 6.17 14.04
CA MET A 38 19.27 4.82 14.26
C MET A 38 18.70 4.26 12.95
N ILE A 39 19.02 3.02 12.67
CA ILE A 39 18.40 2.23 11.60
C ILE A 39 17.56 1.15 12.28
N SER A 40 16.31 1.05 11.87
CA SER A 40 15.37 0.07 12.38
C SER A 40 14.92 -0.85 11.25
N LEU A 41 14.78 -2.12 11.54
CA LEU A 41 14.29 -3.14 10.61
C LEU A 41 12.87 -3.51 10.97
N TYR A 42 11.97 -3.44 10.00
CA TYR A 42 10.55 -3.75 10.18
C TYR A 42 10.08 -4.81 9.18
N ARG A 43 9.18 -5.67 9.66
CA ARG A 43 8.23 -6.41 8.83
C ARG A 43 6.92 -5.63 8.78
N VAL A 44 6.25 -5.71 7.65
CA VAL A 44 4.90 -5.15 7.50
C VAL A 44 3.97 -6.29 7.12
N ASP A 45 3.11 -6.67 8.06
CA ASP A 45 2.09 -7.69 7.85
C ASP A 45 0.72 -7.00 7.98
N ASN A 46 -0.09 -7.06 6.93
CA ASN A 46 -1.45 -6.50 6.91
C ASN A 46 -1.49 -5.04 7.40
N GLY A 47 -0.56 -4.22 6.92
CA GLY A 47 -0.43 -2.81 7.34
C GLY A 47 0.12 -2.58 8.75
N LYS A 48 0.34 -3.64 9.53
CA LYS A 48 0.94 -3.56 10.87
C LYS A 48 2.46 -3.68 10.78
N ARG A 49 3.17 -2.71 11.35
CA ARG A 49 4.63 -2.72 11.43
C ARG A 49 5.10 -3.43 12.69
N SER A 50 5.91 -4.46 12.54
CA SER A 50 6.59 -5.17 13.61
C SER A 50 8.08 -4.89 13.56
N LEU A 51 8.64 -4.34 14.63
CA LEU A 51 10.08 -4.10 14.76
C LEU A 51 10.79 -5.44 14.91
N LEU A 52 11.73 -5.76 14.02
CA LEU A 52 12.56 -6.96 14.09
C LEU A 52 13.88 -6.69 14.81
N ASP A 53 14.54 -5.55 14.47
CA ASP A 53 15.83 -5.16 15.06
C ASP A 53 16.09 -3.66 14.88
N LYS A 54 17.06 -3.12 15.60
CA LYS A 54 17.52 -1.73 15.47
C LYS A 54 19.00 -1.61 15.82
N ALA A 55 19.72 -0.76 15.12
CA ALA A 55 21.12 -0.46 15.34
C ALA A 55 21.42 1.02 15.14
N TYR A 56 22.44 1.54 15.86
CA TYR A 56 23.00 2.86 15.56
C TYR A 56 24.10 2.73 14.49
N VAL A 57 24.14 3.72 13.61
CA VAL A 57 25.21 3.81 12.62
C VAL A 57 26.46 4.34 13.30
N THR A 58 27.51 3.55 13.30
CA THR A 58 28.81 3.87 13.90
C THR A 58 29.89 3.86 12.82
N ARG A 59 30.53 4.99 12.59
CA ARG A 59 31.55 5.15 11.52
C ARG A 59 31.03 4.65 10.14
N GLY A 60 29.81 5.02 9.81
CA GLY A 60 29.17 4.63 8.56
C GLY A 60 28.69 3.17 8.48
N ARG A 61 28.80 2.38 9.55
CA ARG A 61 28.46 0.96 9.53
C ARG A 61 27.33 0.61 10.49
N PHE A 62 26.53 -0.37 10.11
CA PHE A 62 25.50 -0.98 10.97
C PHE A 62 25.36 -2.48 10.69
N LYS A 63 24.78 -3.20 11.63
CA LYS A 63 24.40 -4.60 11.51
C LYS A 63 23.03 -4.81 12.10
N LEU A 64 22.14 -5.47 11.34
CA LEU A 64 20.80 -5.86 11.76
C LEU A 64 20.67 -7.38 11.59
N THR A 65 19.83 -7.98 12.42
CA THR A 65 19.50 -9.40 12.37
C THR A 65 18.00 -9.58 12.45
N GLY A 66 17.50 -10.71 11.95
CA GLY A 66 16.08 -11.02 12.06
C GLY A 66 15.82 -12.48 11.76
N LYS A 67 14.57 -12.89 11.99
CA LYS A 67 14.03 -14.17 11.56
C LYS A 67 12.90 -13.93 10.59
N THR A 68 12.80 -14.76 9.56
CA THR A 68 11.65 -14.75 8.64
C THR A 68 10.41 -15.36 9.31
N ALA A 69 9.22 -15.00 8.82
CA ALA A 69 7.98 -15.61 9.31
C ALA A 69 7.83 -17.06 8.83
N GLY A 70 8.48 -17.41 7.72
CA GLY A 70 8.43 -18.73 7.11
C GLY A 70 9.72 -19.10 6.40
N SER A 71 9.65 -20.11 5.54
CA SER A 71 10.78 -20.61 4.73
C SER A 71 10.93 -19.92 3.38
N THR A 72 9.94 -19.15 2.95
CA THR A 72 9.94 -18.37 1.69
C THR A 72 10.54 -17.00 1.87
N ALA A 73 10.90 -16.35 0.76
CA ALA A 73 11.35 -14.97 0.78
C ALA A 73 10.23 -14.05 1.26
N GLU A 74 10.61 -13.08 2.09
CA GLU A 74 9.70 -12.03 2.55
C GLU A 74 10.33 -10.64 2.39
N GLU A 75 9.49 -9.64 2.18
CA GLU A 75 9.93 -8.26 2.10
C GLU A 75 10.01 -7.66 3.50
N VAL A 76 11.14 -7.00 3.80
CA VAL A 76 11.36 -6.25 5.04
C VAL A 76 11.84 -4.85 4.72
N TYR A 77 11.71 -3.94 5.68
CA TYR A 77 11.97 -2.51 5.47
C TYR A 77 12.99 -1.99 6.46
N ILE A 78 14.07 -1.43 5.94
CA ILE A 78 14.98 -0.59 6.71
C ILE A 78 14.39 0.81 6.81
N MET A 79 14.34 1.38 8.01
CA MET A 79 13.95 2.77 8.26
C MET A 79 15.07 3.55 8.95
N LEU A 80 15.45 4.68 8.35
CA LEU A 80 16.44 5.60 8.88
C LEU A 80 15.77 6.66 9.75
N SER A 81 16.30 6.92 10.95
CA SER A 81 15.80 7.96 11.87
C SER A 81 16.24 9.39 11.49
N ASP A 82 17.17 9.55 10.55
CA ASP A 82 17.67 10.86 10.12
C ASP A 82 16.54 11.73 9.55
N LYS A 83 16.11 12.74 10.33
CA LYS A 83 15.04 13.66 9.92
C LYS A 83 15.41 14.55 8.73
N LYS A 84 16.70 14.67 8.40
CA LYS A 84 17.19 15.40 7.22
C LYS A 84 17.16 14.56 5.96
N SER A 85 16.91 13.24 6.08
CA SER A 85 16.74 12.36 4.92
C SER A 85 15.40 12.60 4.26
N PRO A 86 15.33 12.86 2.95
CA PRO A 86 14.09 12.99 2.20
C PRO A 86 13.40 11.64 1.99
N SER A 87 14.16 10.56 1.84
CA SER A 87 13.66 9.18 1.80
C SER A 87 14.36 8.36 2.87
N ARG A 88 13.60 7.85 3.83
CA ARG A 88 14.11 7.15 5.00
C ARG A 88 13.90 5.64 4.96
N THR A 89 13.32 5.11 3.89
CA THR A 89 12.94 3.70 3.80
C THR A 89 13.63 3.04 2.61
N LEU A 90 14.14 1.83 2.84
CA LEU A 90 14.63 0.89 1.82
C LEU A 90 13.92 -0.44 2.04
N ALA A 91 13.23 -0.93 1.01
CA ALA A 91 12.68 -2.29 0.98
C ALA A 91 13.76 -3.28 0.51
N LEU A 92 13.77 -4.48 1.07
CA LEU A 92 14.66 -5.55 0.66
C LEU A 92 14.06 -6.92 0.98
N TRP A 93 14.51 -7.95 0.22
CA TRP A 93 14.04 -9.32 0.35
C TRP A 93 14.99 -10.16 1.19
N VAL A 94 14.45 -10.94 2.12
CA VAL A 94 15.19 -11.80 3.03
C VAL A 94 14.70 -13.24 2.98
N LEU A 95 15.61 -14.18 3.25
CA LEU A 95 15.35 -15.62 3.42
C LEU A 95 16.03 -16.11 4.71
N PRO A 96 15.62 -17.25 5.28
CA PRO A 96 16.35 -17.89 6.37
C PRO A 96 17.81 -18.13 6.00
N GLY A 97 18.72 -17.62 6.83
CA GLY A 97 20.18 -17.74 6.63
C GLY A 97 20.80 -16.76 5.64
N ALA A 98 20.02 -15.86 5.03
CA ALA A 98 20.51 -14.87 4.06
C ALA A 98 21.54 -13.92 4.68
N LYS A 99 22.58 -13.59 3.91
CA LYS A 99 23.56 -12.56 4.21
C LYS A 99 23.41 -11.43 3.19
N ILE A 100 23.04 -10.27 3.68
CA ILE A 100 22.68 -9.12 2.85
C ILE A 100 23.64 -7.99 3.15
N LYS A 101 24.12 -7.30 2.12
CA LYS A 101 24.92 -6.09 2.25
C LYS A 101 24.16 -4.92 1.68
N VAL A 102 24.21 -3.80 2.40
CA VAL A 102 23.60 -2.53 2.00
C VAL A 102 24.68 -1.46 1.88
N PHE A 103 24.69 -0.74 0.77
CA PHE A 103 25.65 0.33 0.52
C PHE A 103 24.91 1.62 0.19
N GLY A 104 25.35 2.72 0.78
CA GLY A 104 24.81 4.05 0.50
C GLY A 104 25.89 5.12 0.62
N ASP A 105 25.97 6.00 -0.36
CA ASP A 105 26.89 7.14 -0.42
C ASP A 105 26.21 8.48 -0.10
N ASN A 106 24.97 8.42 0.32
CA ASN A 106 24.14 9.58 0.62
C ASN A 106 23.04 9.25 1.65
N ARG A 107 22.32 10.28 2.12
CA ARG A 107 21.26 10.17 3.12
C ARG A 107 19.90 9.70 2.57
N ILE A 108 19.80 9.34 1.30
CA ILE A 108 18.53 8.97 0.66
C ILE A 108 18.46 7.44 0.60
N ALA A 109 17.80 6.83 1.60
CA ALA A 109 17.76 5.37 1.72
C ALA A 109 17.23 4.67 0.47
N ALA A 110 16.29 5.28 -0.26
CA ALA A 110 15.78 4.74 -1.52
C ALA A 110 16.82 4.63 -2.65
N LEU A 111 17.96 5.31 -2.53
CA LEU A 111 19.06 5.23 -3.50
C LEU A 111 20.14 4.21 -3.11
N TRP A 112 20.08 3.66 -1.92
CA TRP A 112 21.05 2.67 -1.47
C TRP A 112 20.95 1.39 -2.30
N THR A 113 22.08 0.67 -2.41
CA THR A 113 22.15 -0.59 -3.14
C THR A 113 22.17 -1.77 -2.20
N VAL A 114 21.62 -2.89 -2.66
CA VAL A 114 21.52 -4.13 -1.90
C VAL A 114 22.22 -5.24 -2.67
N GLU A 115 23.18 -5.91 -2.04
CA GLU A 115 23.81 -7.13 -2.53
C GLU A 115 23.30 -8.32 -1.72
N SER A 116 22.79 -9.34 -2.41
CA SER A 116 22.25 -10.54 -1.79
C SER A 116 22.23 -11.71 -2.78
N ASP A 117 22.25 -12.93 -2.24
CA ASP A 117 22.01 -14.14 -3.04
C ASP A 117 20.53 -14.52 -3.13
N VAL A 118 19.65 -13.83 -2.42
CA VAL A 118 18.19 -14.02 -2.50
C VAL A 118 17.70 -13.69 -3.91
N ALA A 119 17.00 -14.64 -4.55
CA ALA A 119 16.59 -14.52 -5.94
C ALA A 119 15.65 -13.32 -6.16
N GLU A 120 14.69 -13.13 -5.25
CA GLU A 120 13.75 -12.01 -5.25
C GLU A 120 14.47 -10.66 -5.11
N GLN A 121 15.56 -10.60 -4.32
CA GLN A 121 16.37 -9.39 -4.22
C GLN A 121 17.12 -9.11 -5.51
N LYS A 122 17.66 -10.13 -6.18
CA LYS A 122 18.36 -9.97 -7.48
C LYS A 122 17.40 -9.44 -8.54
N GLU A 123 16.19 -9.97 -8.60
CA GLU A 123 15.15 -9.49 -9.52
C GLU A 123 14.73 -8.06 -9.18
N SER A 124 14.47 -7.75 -7.91
CA SER A 124 14.12 -6.41 -7.44
C SER A 124 15.21 -5.37 -7.74
N ASN A 125 16.49 -5.77 -7.70
CA ASN A 125 17.61 -4.91 -8.05
C ASN A 125 17.61 -4.46 -9.54
N LEU A 126 17.01 -5.23 -10.45
CA LEU A 126 16.89 -4.84 -11.87
C LEU A 126 16.03 -3.57 -11.98
N TYR A 127 14.89 -3.56 -11.32
CA TYR A 127 13.97 -2.42 -11.28
C TYR A 127 14.60 -1.23 -10.55
N ALA A 128 15.21 -1.47 -9.38
CA ALA A 128 15.88 -0.42 -8.61
C ALA A 128 17.02 0.23 -9.42
N ALA A 129 17.79 -0.54 -10.17
CA ALA A 129 18.87 -0.02 -11.02
C ALA A 129 18.32 0.86 -12.16
N ALA A 130 17.24 0.43 -12.80
CA ALA A 130 16.63 1.16 -13.91
C ALA A 130 16.04 2.51 -13.49
N VAL A 131 15.41 2.58 -12.31
CA VAL A 131 14.78 3.82 -11.82
C VAL A 131 15.75 4.76 -11.10
N ARG A 132 16.89 4.26 -10.61
CA ARG A 132 17.82 5.02 -9.75
C ARG A 132 18.26 6.37 -10.31
N PRO A 133 18.64 6.53 -11.60
CA PRO A 133 19.04 7.83 -12.15
C PRO A 133 17.94 8.88 -12.03
N PHE A 134 16.71 8.49 -12.36
CA PHE A 134 15.52 9.34 -12.29
C PHE A 134 15.13 9.62 -10.82
N LEU A 135 15.25 8.63 -9.95
CA LEU A 135 14.94 8.76 -8.53
C LEU A 135 15.93 9.73 -7.86
N ALA A 136 17.20 9.72 -8.23
CA ALA A 136 18.20 10.68 -7.75
C ALA A 136 17.82 12.11 -8.16
N GLU A 137 17.44 12.32 -9.43
CA GLU A 137 16.96 13.61 -9.92
C GLU A 137 15.70 14.08 -9.20
N TYR A 138 14.72 13.18 -9.00
CA TYR A 138 13.47 13.46 -8.27
C TYR A 138 13.76 14.01 -6.85
N TRP A 139 14.68 13.39 -6.12
CA TRP A 139 15.02 13.79 -4.76
C TRP A 139 15.85 15.07 -4.69
N ASN A 140 16.52 15.50 -5.76
CA ASN A 140 17.22 16.78 -5.80
C ASN A 140 16.29 17.98 -5.62
N TYR A 141 15.02 17.86 -5.97
CA TYR A 141 13.99 18.90 -5.75
C TYR A 141 13.45 18.96 -4.32
N TYR A 142 13.74 17.95 -3.50
CA TYR A 142 13.12 17.85 -2.15
C TYR A 142 13.50 19.03 -1.23
N PRO A 143 14.76 19.48 -1.10
CA PRO A 143 15.13 20.52 -0.16
C PRO A 143 14.43 21.85 -0.47
N GLU A 144 14.35 22.22 -1.74
CA GLU A 144 13.68 23.44 -2.18
C GLU A 144 12.16 23.34 -1.94
N LYS A 145 11.54 22.24 -2.36
CA LYS A 145 10.10 22.00 -2.18
C LYS A 145 9.72 22.03 -0.70
N ALA A 146 10.46 21.38 0.18
CA ALA A 146 10.21 21.34 1.60
C ALA A 146 10.30 22.76 2.25
N LYS A 147 11.26 23.58 1.82
CA LYS A 147 11.37 24.98 2.25
C LYS A 147 10.16 25.79 1.80
N LEU A 148 9.75 25.65 0.56
CA LEU A 148 8.58 26.35 0.00
C LEU A 148 7.28 25.90 0.68
N GLU A 149 7.10 24.61 0.94
CA GLU A 149 5.93 24.09 1.66
C GLU A 149 5.85 24.61 3.09
N THR A 150 6.98 24.71 3.79
CA THR A 150 7.05 25.31 5.13
C THR A 150 6.59 26.76 5.09
N LEU A 151 7.10 27.55 4.13
CA LEU A 151 6.71 28.94 3.94
C LEU A 151 5.22 29.08 3.55
N TYR A 152 4.70 28.17 2.73
CA TYR A 152 3.27 28.16 2.33
C TYR A 152 2.34 27.88 3.52
N ARG A 153 2.74 27.01 4.45
CA ARG A 153 1.95 26.63 5.63
C ARG A 153 2.05 27.63 6.77
N ASP A 154 3.06 28.50 6.77
CA ASP A 154 3.22 29.54 7.80
C ASP A 154 2.09 30.56 7.70
N LYS A 155 1.32 30.69 8.79
CA LYS A 155 0.17 31.60 8.88
C LYS A 155 0.57 33.07 8.74
N ASN A 156 1.82 33.43 9.06
CA ASN A 156 2.36 34.77 8.97
C ASN A 156 2.79 35.17 7.54
N THR A 157 2.83 34.22 6.60
CA THR A 157 3.17 34.52 5.21
C THR A 157 2.06 35.32 4.54
N PRO A 158 2.34 36.56 4.01
CA PRO A 158 1.33 37.38 3.32
C PRO A 158 0.67 36.65 2.15
N ARG A 159 -0.60 36.98 1.86
CA ARG A 159 -1.40 36.28 0.83
C ARG A 159 -0.74 36.29 -0.56
N GLU A 160 -0.19 37.45 -0.97
CA GLU A 160 0.50 37.59 -2.27
C GLU A 160 1.74 36.68 -2.34
N LYS A 161 2.59 36.71 -1.30
CA LYS A 161 3.76 35.84 -1.19
C LYS A 161 3.38 34.37 -1.20
N ARG A 162 2.28 33.99 -0.50
CA ARG A 162 1.77 32.63 -0.49
C ARG A 162 1.31 32.16 -1.89
N SER A 163 0.70 33.05 -2.68
CA SER A 163 0.33 32.76 -4.08
C SER A 163 1.56 32.49 -4.95
N ALA A 164 2.60 33.31 -4.83
CA ALA A 164 3.85 33.12 -5.55
C ALA A 164 4.55 31.80 -5.16
N VAL A 165 4.62 31.51 -3.84
CA VAL A 165 5.17 30.24 -3.32
C VAL A 165 4.41 29.04 -3.86
N ARG A 166 3.07 29.10 -3.93
CA ARG A 166 2.27 28.03 -4.51
C ARG A 166 2.60 27.78 -5.98
N LYS A 167 2.82 28.81 -6.78
CA LYS A 167 3.25 28.68 -8.18
C LYS A 167 4.59 27.94 -8.28
N GLN A 168 5.55 28.26 -7.40
CA GLN A 168 6.86 27.58 -7.37
C GLN A 168 6.71 26.10 -6.97
N ILE A 169 5.91 25.79 -5.94
CA ILE A 169 5.63 24.41 -5.54
C ILE A 169 5.01 23.64 -6.71
N ASN A 170 4.03 24.23 -7.42
CA ASN A 170 3.39 23.58 -8.56
C ASN A 170 4.40 23.32 -9.70
N ALA A 171 5.29 24.26 -9.98
CA ALA A 171 6.32 24.08 -11.00
C ALA A 171 7.30 22.93 -10.65
N ILE A 172 7.73 22.83 -9.39
CA ILE A 172 8.55 21.71 -8.92
C ILE A 172 7.77 20.40 -9.01
N THR A 173 6.50 20.40 -8.60
CA THR A 173 5.66 19.21 -8.67
C THR A 173 5.52 18.71 -10.11
N ALA A 174 5.28 19.60 -11.08
CA ALA A 174 5.20 19.23 -12.49
C ALA A 174 6.50 18.58 -13.02
N LYS A 175 7.67 19.09 -12.59
CA LYS A 175 8.97 18.46 -12.91
C LYS A 175 9.07 17.06 -12.28
N GLN A 176 8.72 16.92 -11.01
CA GLN A 176 8.71 15.64 -10.32
C GLN A 176 7.77 14.64 -10.98
N ASP A 177 6.57 15.06 -11.42
CA ASP A 177 5.62 14.22 -12.13
C ASP A 177 6.18 13.72 -13.48
N SER A 178 6.91 14.61 -14.20
CA SER A 178 7.59 14.22 -15.44
C SER A 178 8.69 13.17 -15.19
N ILE A 179 9.51 13.37 -14.16
CA ILE A 179 10.56 12.41 -13.76
C ILE A 179 9.92 11.09 -13.32
N GLN A 180 8.82 11.13 -12.58
CA GLN A 180 8.10 9.92 -12.17
C GLN A 180 7.56 9.14 -13.37
N SER A 181 7.09 9.84 -14.41
CA SER A 181 6.68 9.18 -15.66
C SER A 181 7.86 8.44 -16.33
N LEU A 182 9.09 9.00 -16.29
CA LEU A 182 10.29 8.31 -16.79
C LEU A 182 10.65 7.08 -15.92
N MET A 183 10.44 7.14 -14.60
CA MET A 183 10.62 5.97 -13.73
C MET A 183 9.65 4.85 -14.12
N TYR A 184 8.36 5.14 -14.35
CA TYR A 184 7.40 4.14 -14.82
C TYR A 184 7.82 3.52 -16.16
N LYS A 185 8.31 4.34 -17.10
CA LYS A 185 8.82 3.82 -18.37
C LYS A 185 10.02 2.88 -18.16
N ALA A 186 10.96 3.26 -17.31
CA ALA A 186 12.12 2.44 -17.00
C ALA A 186 11.72 1.08 -16.36
N GLU A 187 10.74 1.06 -15.47
CA GLU A 187 10.21 -0.20 -14.92
C GLU A 187 9.57 -1.07 -16.00
N ILE A 188 8.75 -0.47 -16.88
CA ILE A 188 8.10 -1.17 -18.00
C ILE A 188 9.15 -1.73 -18.96
N ASP A 189 10.24 -1.01 -19.24
CA ASP A 189 11.32 -1.48 -20.11
C ASP A 189 12.03 -2.71 -19.50
N VAL A 190 12.27 -2.72 -18.18
CA VAL A 190 12.76 -3.92 -17.49
C VAL A 190 11.76 -5.06 -17.65
N MET A 191 10.46 -4.79 -17.49
CA MET A 191 9.42 -5.81 -17.60
C MET A 191 9.32 -6.44 -18.98
N GLN A 192 9.81 -5.81 -20.06
CA GLN A 192 9.82 -6.41 -21.41
C GLN A 192 10.73 -7.64 -21.50
N THR A 193 11.80 -7.69 -20.72
CA THR A 193 12.83 -8.74 -20.84
C THR A 193 13.04 -9.55 -19.56
N ALA A 194 12.70 -9.01 -18.39
CA ALA A 194 12.86 -9.70 -17.11
C ALA A 194 12.03 -11.00 -17.06
N PRO A 195 12.47 -12.02 -16.29
CA PRO A 195 11.65 -13.21 -16.03
C PRO A 195 10.28 -12.84 -15.45
N VAL A 196 9.24 -13.58 -15.82
CA VAL A 196 7.90 -13.38 -15.28
C VAL A 196 7.74 -14.21 -14.03
N GLY A 197 7.85 -13.57 -12.86
CA GLY A 197 7.73 -14.15 -11.52
C GLY A 197 6.88 -13.29 -10.60
N ASP A 198 6.94 -13.54 -9.31
CA ASP A 198 6.13 -12.80 -8.32
C ASP A 198 6.54 -11.32 -8.20
N ILE A 199 7.83 -11.00 -8.31
CA ILE A 199 8.32 -9.61 -8.34
C ILE A 199 7.80 -8.89 -9.58
N TRP A 200 7.90 -9.52 -10.76
CA TRP A 200 7.35 -8.97 -12.00
C TRP A 200 5.85 -8.70 -11.90
N LEU A 201 5.08 -9.65 -11.34
CA LEU A 201 3.63 -9.51 -11.12
C LEU A 201 3.31 -8.36 -10.16
N MET A 202 4.08 -8.21 -9.10
CA MET A 202 3.93 -7.10 -8.13
C MET A 202 4.11 -5.75 -8.83
N HIS A 203 5.16 -5.58 -9.64
CA HIS A 203 5.39 -4.36 -10.41
C HIS A 203 4.26 -4.10 -11.41
N LEU A 204 3.78 -5.13 -12.13
CA LEU A 204 2.65 -4.98 -13.04
C LEU A 204 1.38 -4.52 -12.30
N ALA A 205 1.06 -5.11 -11.17
CA ALA A 205 -0.10 -4.74 -10.37
C ALA A 205 -0.01 -3.29 -9.87
N GLN A 206 1.16 -2.88 -9.38
CA GLN A 206 1.40 -1.50 -8.92
C GLN A 206 1.25 -0.49 -10.06
N LEU A 207 1.86 -0.75 -11.22
CA LEU A 207 1.74 0.13 -12.39
C LEU A 207 0.31 0.15 -12.95
N ALA A 208 -0.43 -0.96 -12.91
CA ALA A 208 -1.83 -1.03 -13.27
C ALA A 208 -2.69 -0.13 -12.36
N MET A 209 -2.46 -0.16 -11.03
CA MET A 209 -3.14 0.72 -10.07
C MET A 209 -2.84 2.20 -10.36
N VAL A 210 -1.57 2.53 -10.64
CA VAL A 210 -1.18 3.89 -11.04
C VAL A 210 -1.90 4.30 -12.32
N SER A 211 -1.91 3.44 -13.35
CA SER A 211 -2.54 3.72 -14.64
C SER A 211 -4.04 3.99 -14.54
N ARG A 212 -4.74 3.38 -13.58
CA ARG A 212 -6.15 3.64 -13.31
C ARG A 212 -6.36 4.98 -12.62
N THR A 213 -5.49 5.33 -11.66
CA THR A 213 -5.69 6.51 -10.81
C THR A 213 -5.14 7.80 -11.42
N GLN A 214 -4.20 7.71 -12.35
CA GLN A 214 -3.65 8.86 -13.09
C GLN A 214 -4.38 9.03 -14.42
N LYS A 215 -5.19 10.11 -14.57
CA LYS A 215 -6.05 10.38 -15.74
C LYS A 215 -5.33 10.29 -17.09
N ASN A 216 -4.06 10.65 -17.16
CA ASN A 216 -3.26 10.71 -18.40
C ASN A 216 -2.02 9.82 -18.30
N PHE A 217 -2.15 8.63 -17.71
CA PHE A 217 -1.02 7.70 -17.66
C PHE A 217 -0.66 7.21 -19.08
N PRO A 218 0.53 7.52 -19.60
CA PRO A 218 0.83 7.35 -21.02
C PRO A 218 1.10 5.90 -21.44
N TYR A 219 1.41 5.02 -20.49
CA TYR A 219 1.91 3.66 -20.78
C TYR A 219 0.88 2.56 -20.55
N LYS A 220 -0.42 2.89 -20.44
CA LYS A 220 -1.46 1.90 -20.16
C LYS A 220 -1.51 0.80 -21.23
N ALA A 221 -1.35 1.16 -22.50
CA ALA A 221 -1.33 0.19 -23.60
C ALA A 221 -0.17 -0.81 -23.51
N GLU A 222 1.02 -0.36 -23.06
CA GLU A 222 2.17 -1.23 -22.82
C GLU A 222 1.90 -2.21 -21.68
N LEU A 223 1.27 -1.76 -20.57
CA LEU A 223 0.89 -2.64 -19.48
C LEU A 223 -0.15 -3.69 -19.89
N VAL A 224 -1.13 -3.30 -20.72
CA VAL A 224 -2.10 -4.25 -21.30
C VAL A 224 -1.40 -5.29 -22.16
N ASN A 225 -0.46 -4.86 -23.01
CA ASN A 225 0.32 -5.77 -23.83
C ASN A 225 1.14 -6.78 -23.00
N LEU A 226 1.80 -6.30 -21.93
CA LEU A 226 2.53 -7.15 -20.98
C LEU A 226 1.60 -8.18 -20.32
N TYR A 227 0.42 -7.75 -19.87
CA TYR A 227 -0.56 -8.63 -19.25
C TYR A 227 -1.05 -9.72 -20.21
N GLU A 228 -1.41 -9.36 -21.44
CA GLU A 228 -1.99 -10.27 -22.41
C GLU A 228 -0.96 -11.25 -22.98
N ASN A 229 0.25 -10.78 -23.29
CA ASN A 229 1.21 -11.56 -24.09
C ASN A 229 2.35 -12.19 -23.27
N ARG A 230 2.58 -11.76 -22.01
CA ARG A 230 3.63 -12.35 -21.16
C ARG A 230 3.11 -13.21 -20.01
N MET A 231 1.82 -13.15 -19.68
CA MET A 231 1.26 -13.89 -18.56
C MET A 231 0.56 -15.16 -19.02
N THR A 232 0.86 -16.27 -18.33
CA THR A 232 0.08 -17.51 -18.43
C THR A 232 -1.20 -17.42 -17.61
N ASP A 233 -2.17 -18.30 -17.83
CA ASP A 233 -3.42 -18.32 -17.06
C ASP A 233 -3.16 -18.59 -15.55
N VAL A 234 -2.13 -19.38 -15.23
CA VAL A 234 -1.70 -19.63 -13.84
C VAL A 234 -1.27 -18.32 -13.18
N LEU A 235 -0.50 -17.49 -13.86
CA LEU A 235 -0.05 -16.20 -13.34
C LEU A 235 -1.19 -15.17 -13.24
N LYS A 236 -2.12 -15.19 -14.20
CA LYS A 236 -3.33 -14.35 -14.19
C LYS A 236 -4.25 -14.67 -13.00
N ALA A 237 -4.23 -15.93 -12.53
CA ALA A 237 -5.00 -16.36 -11.36
C ALA A 237 -4.34 -16.04 -10.00
N LYS A 238 -3.04 -15.69 -9.97
CA LYS A 238 -2.37 -15.23 -8.75
C LYS A 238 -2.93 -13.88 -8.30
N GLU A 239 -2.81 -13.57 -7.01
CA GLU A 239 -3.32 -12.34 -6.40
C GLU A 239 -2.94 -11.08 -7.20
N TYR A 240 -1.65 -10.85 -7.45
CA TYR A 240 -1.20 -9.69 -8.24
C TYR A 240 -1.69 -9.73 -9.70
N GLY A 241 -1.89 -10.91 -10.28
CA GLY A 241 -2.49 -11.06 -11.62
C GLY A 241 -3.94 -10.60 -11.65
N VAL A 242 -4.72 -10.95 -10.63
CA VAL A 242 -6.12 -10.51 -10.45
C VAL A 242 -6.18 -9.00 -10.21
N VAL A 243 -5.28 -8.46 -9.36
CA VAL A 243 -5.17 -7.01 -9.11
C VAL A 243 -4.83 -6.25 -10.40
N ALA A 244 -3.85 -6.74 -11.17
CA ALA A 244 -3.47 -6.11 -12.44
C ALA A 244 -4.66 -6.11 -13.42
N ARG A 245 -5.35 -7.25 -13.58
CA ARG A 245 -6.53 -7.37 -14.43
C ARG A 245 -7.62 -6.37 -14.07
N ALA A 246 -7.99 -6.31 -12.79
CA ALA A 246 -9.03 -5.40 -12.32
C ALA A 246 -8.68 -3.95 -12.64
N ASN A 247 -7.44 -3.53 -12.38
CA ASN A 247 -7.01 -2.14 -12.58
C ASN A 247 -6.79 -1.75 -14.06
N LEU A 248 -6.45 -2.70 -14.94
CA LEU A 248 -6.26 -2.44 -16.37
C LEU A 248 -7.58 -2.42 -17.16
N PHE A 249 -8.54 -3.29 -16.83
CA PHE A 249 -9.67 -3.60 -17.69
C PHE A 249 -11.05 -3.25 -17.10
N GLN A 250 -11.17 -3.11 -15.78
CA GLN A 250 -12.48 -2.81 -15.19
C GLN A 250 -12.91 -1.36 -15.47
N ARG A 251 -14.15 -1.20 -15.95
CA ARG A 251 -14.76 0.12 -16.07
C ARG A 251 -15.00 0.72 -14.68
N THR A 252 -14.71 1.99 -14.54
CA THR A 252 -15.01 2.75 -13.32
C THR A 252 -16.37 3.44 -13.41
N VAL A 253 -16.99 3.60 -12.25
CA VAL A 253 -18.26 4.27 -12.06
C VAL A 253 -18.08 5.78 -12.02
N ASP A 254 -18.92 6.52 -12.72
CA ASP A 254 -19.02 7.98 -12.67
C ASP A 254 -20.36 8.44 -12.08
N VAL A 255 -20.49 9.74 -11.80
CA VAL A 255 -21.75 10.35 -11.39
C VAL A 255 -22.79 10.16 -12.49
N GLY A 256 -23.96 9.64 -12.12
CA GLY A 256 -25.06 9.29 -13.02
C GLY A 256 -25.11 7.81 -13.39
N ASP A 257 -24.04 7.06 -13.21
CA ASP A 257 -24.04 5.60 -13.43
C ASP A 257 -24.87 4.88 -12.37
N ALA A 258 -25.28 3.64 -12.70
CA ALA A 258 -25.83 2.72 -11.72
C ALA A 258 -24.76 2.27 -10.72
N LEU A 259 -25.17 1.97 -9.49
CA LEU A 259 -24.30 1.34 -8.51
C LEU A 259 -23.72 0.03 -9.05
N VAL A 260 -22.47 -0.27 -8.68
CA VAL A 260 -21.84 -1.58 -8.88
C VAL A 260 -21.96 -2.35 -7.59
N ASP A 261 -22.43 -3.58 -7.68
CA ASP A 261 -22.66 -4.48 -6.56
C ASP A 261 -21.59 -5.57 -6.44
N ALA A 262 -21.47 -6.14 -5.23
CA ALA A 262 -20.59 -7.26 -4.93
C ALA A 262 -21.06 -7.94 -3.64
N ASP A 263 -20.59 -9.17 -3.39
CA ASP A 263 -20.73 -9.81 -2.09
C ASP A 263 -19.87 -9.07 -1.06
N LEU A 264 -20.53 -8.52 -0.05
CA LEU A 264 -19.94 -7.79 1.06
C LEU A 264 -20.25 -8.52 2.35
N TYR A 265 -19.27 -8.69 3.21
CA TYR A 265 -19.39 -9.48 4.44
C TYR A 265 -19.48 -8.55 5.65
N ASP A 266 -20.42 -8.82 6.56
CA ASP A 266 -20.49 -8.18 7.87
C ASP A 266 -19.57 -8.87 8.89
N LEU A 267 -19.53 -8.32 10.12
CA LEU A 267 -18.68 -8.84 11.20
C LEU A 267 -19.05 -10.24 11.68
N ALA A 268 -20.24 -10.73 11.33
CA ALA A 268 -20.73 -12.08 11.65
C ALA A 268 -20.56 -13.05 10.47
N GLY A 269 -20.08 -12.56 9.31
CA GLY A 269 -19.92 -13.32 8.08
C GLY A 269 -21.16 -13.36 7.19
N GLY A 270 -22.23 -12.61 7.55
CA GLY A 270 -23.41 -12.45 6.71
C GLY A 270 -23.07 -11.71 5.41
N VAL A 271 -23.71 -12.13 4.30
CA VAL A 271 -23.52 -11.51 2.98
C VAL A 271 -24.55 -10.42 2.77
N HIS A 272 -24.08 -9.27 2.31
CA HIS A 272 -24.87 -8.08 1.97
C HIS A 272 -24.50 -7.57 0.59
N HIS A 273 -25.41 -6.84 -0.04
CA HIS A 273 -25.21 -6.16 -1.31
C HIS A 273 -25.55 -4.68 -1.18
N LEU A 274 -24.93 -3.81 -1.93
CA LEU A 274 -25.31 -2.39 -1.92
C LEU A 274 -26.77 -2.20 -2.41
N SER A 275 -27.26 -3.08 -3.26
CA SER A 275 -28.65 -3.12 -3.73
C SER A 275 -29.68 -3.43 -2.64
N ASP A 276 -29.29 -4.06 -1.54
CA ASP A 276 -30.19 -4.35 -0.39
C ASP A 276 -30.68 -3.07 0.29
N TYR A 277 -29.96 -1.97 0.11
CA TYR A 277 -30.28 -0.67 0.72
C TYR A 277 -31.08 0.25 -0.21
N ARG A 278 -31.56 -0.25 -1.36
CA ARG A 278 -32.46 0.52 -2.24
C ARG A 278 -33.70 1.03 -1.49
N GLY A 279 -34.23 2.15 -1.93
CA GLY A 279 -35.31 2.86 -1.23
C GLY A 279 -34.80 3.90 -0.23
N LYS A 280 -33.51 3.88 0.13
CA LYS A 280 -32.85 4.90 0.92
C LYS A 280 -31.61 5.42 0.18
N TYR A 281 -31.17 6.62 0.53
CA TYR A 281 -29.85 7.08 0.11
C TYR A 281 -28.78 6.21 0.79
N VAL A 282 -27.70 5.89 0.06
CA VAL A 282 -26.55 5.17 0.62
C VAL A 282 -25.33 6.08 0.54
N LEU A 283 -24.72 6.35 1.70
CA LEU A 283 -23.40 6.94 1.78
C LEU A 283 -22.37 5.81 1.94
N LEU A 284 -21.70 5.45 0.85
CA LEU A 284 -20.61 4.49 0.87
C LEU A 284 -19.33 5.22 1.28
N ASP A 285 -18.65 4.72 2.33
CA ASP A 285 -17.39 5.24 2.88
C ASP A 285 -16.29 4.19 2.76
N PHE A 286 -15.33 4.42 1.87
CA PHE A 286 -14.14 3.58 1.78
C PHE A 286 -13.09 4.05 2.79
N TRP A 287 -12.73 3.15 3.71
CA TRP A 287 -11.84 3.46 4.83
C TRP A 287 -10.82 2.36 5.12
N ALA A 288 -9.82 2.64 5.96
CA ALA A 288 -8.86 1.67 6.49
C ALA A 288 -8.33 2.09 7.86
N ARG A 289 -7.83 1.14 8.65
CA ARG A 289 -7.21 1.38 9.97
C ARG A 289 -6.06 2.39 9.92
N SER A 290 -5.24 2.30 8.89
CA SER A 290 -4.06 3.17 8.69
C SER A 290 -4.43 4.60 8.27
N CYS A 291 -5.70 4.87 7.95
CA CYS A 291 -6.18 6.16 7.46
C CYS A 291 -6.61 7.08 8.61
N ALA A 292 -5.71 7.90 9.12
CA ALA A 292 -6.03 8.84 10.21
C ALA A 292 -7.20 9.81 9.88
N PRO A 293 -7.33 10.37 8.65
CA PRO A 293 -8.50 11.19 8.31
C PRO A 293 -9.81 10.39 8.28
N CYS A 294 -9.79 9.09 7.92
CA CYS A 294 -10.97 8.22 7.98
C CYS A 294 -11.43 8.05 9.43
N LEU A 295 -10.49 7.75 10.33
CA LEU A 295 -10.80 7.60 11.76
C LEU A 295 -11.32 8.91 12.37
N ALA A 296 -10.83 10.07 11.91
CA ALA A 296 -11.32 11.38 12.33
C ALA A 296 -12.74 11.70 11.82
N ALA A 297 -13.19 11.06 10.72
CA ALA A 297 -14.53 11.22 10.16
C ALA A 297 -15.60 10.40 10.91
N MET A 298 -15.22 9.33 11.62
CA MET A 298 -16.15 8.38 12.24
C MET A 298 -17.21 9.03 13.17
N PRO A 299 -16.88 10.05 14.01
CA PRO A 299 -17.91 10.69 14.82
C PRO A 299 -19.00 11.40 14.00
N GLU A 300 -18.64 12.02 12.85
CA GLU A 300 -19.60 12.66 11.94
C GLU A 300 -20.48 11.61 11.25
N LEU A 301 -19.90 10.48 10.82
CA LEU A 301 -20.63 9.36 10.23
C LEU A 301 -21.61 8.72 11.21
N ALA A 302 -21.20 8.55 12.47
CA ALA A 302 -22.09 8.00 13.53
C ALA A 302 -23.30 8.91 13.78
N GLN A 303 -23.09 10.23 13.81
CA GLN A 303 -24.18 11.22 13.97
C GLN A 303 -25.13 11.22 12.76
N LEU A 304 -24.58 11.21 11.55
CA LEU A 304 -25.37 11.14 10.32
C LEU A 304 -26.23 9.87 10.28
N PHE A 305 -25.65 8.73 10.63
CA PHE A 305 -26.39 7.46 10.71
C PHE A 305 -27.51 7.52 11.74
N ALA A 306 -27.22 7.96 12.97
CA ALA A 306 -28.19 7.98 14.07
C ALA A 306 -29.35 8.93 13.78
N ASN A 307 -29.09 10.10 13.17
CA ASN A 307 -30.09 11.15 12.99
C ASN A 307 -30.93 11.00 11.72
N ASN A 308 -30.49 10.16 10.74
CA ASN A 308 -31.13 10.11 9.41
C ASN A 308 -31.46 8.67 8.97
N SER A 309 -31.56 7.71 9.88
CA SER A 309 -31.78 6.28 9.58
C SER A 309 -33.03 5.96 8.74
N ASP A 310 -34.03 6.87 8.72
CA ASP A 310 -35.23 6.71 7.91
C ASP A 310 -34.97 6.89 6.41
N SER A 311 -34.01 7.76 6.04
CA SER A 311 -33.75 8.15 4.65
C SER A 311 -32.34 7.86 4.18
N LEU A 312 -31.38 7.65 5.10
CA LEU A 312 -29.94 7.47 4.79
C LEU A 312 -29.39 6.21 5.47
N VAL A 313 -28.69 5.39 4.71
CA VAL A 313 -27.84 4.31 5.21
C VAL A 313 -26.38 4.71 5.02
N VAL A 314 -25.59 4.63 6.07
CA VAL A 314 -24.13 4.75 5.99
C VAL A 314 -23.56 3.35 5.88
N VAL A 315 -22.79 3.09 4.82
CA VAL A 315 -22.11 1.81 4.58
C VAL A 315 -20.60 2.05 4.56
N GLY A 316 -19.92 1.68 5.64
CA GLY A 316 -18.47 1.64 5.69
C GLY A 316 -17.94 0.41 4.98
N LEU A 317 -17.08 0.59 3.98
CA LEU A 317 -16.39 -0.50 3.28
C LEU A 317 -14.91 -0.44 3.58
N SER A 318 -14.44 -1.36 4.43
CA SER A 318 -13.02 -1.44 4.80
C SER A 318 -12.18 -2.00 3.67
N LEU A 319 -11.01 -1.39 3.45
CA LEU A 319 -9.98 -1.87 2.52
C LEU A 319 -8.88 -2.69 3.23
N ASP A 320 -9.00 -2.86 4.55
CA ASP A 320 -8.09 -3.69 5.33
C ASP A 320 -8.35 -5.19 5.04
N ASP A 321 -7.37 -6.03 5.37
CA ASP A 321 -7.60 -7.47 5.50
C ASP A 321 -8.64 -7.78 6.59
N GLU A 322 -9.17 -8.99 6.56
CA GLU A 322 -10.27 -9.41 7.44
C GLU A 322 -9.94 -9.22 8.94
N ASP A 323 -8.75 -9.66 9.38
CA ASP A 323 -8.36 -9.60 10.79
C ASP A 323 -8.21 -8.16 11.27
N THR A 324 -7.55 -7.32 10.46
CA THR A 324 -7.37 -5.90 10.76
C THR A 324 -8.71 -5.16 10.79
N TRP A 325 -9.62 -5.45 9.84
CA TRP A 325 -10.96 -4.88 9.80
C TRP A 325 -11.79 -5.30 11.03
N LEU A 326 -11.83 -6.60 11.37
CA LEU A 326 -12.55 -7.11 12.52
C LEU A 326 -12.05 -6.48 13.83
N GLN A 327 -10.73 -6.43 14.02
CA GLN A 327 -10.12 -5.81 15.20
C GLN A 327 -10.47 -4.32 15.28
N THR A 328 -10.28 -3.56 14.20
CA THR A 328 -10.51 -2.11 14.20
C THR A 328 -11.96 -1.76 14.41
N SER A 329 -12.88 -2.53 13.82
CA SER A 329 -14.32 -2.34 13.96
C SER A 329 -14.77 -2.45 15.43
N ARG A 330 -14.24 -3.45 16.15
CA ARG A 330 -14.48 -3.63 17.59
C ARG A 330 -13.87 -2.49 18.43
N GLU A 331 -12.62 -2.14 18.17
CA GLU A 331 -11.90 -1.06 18.87
C GLU A 331 -12.61 0.31 18.70
N LYS A 332 -13.13 0.58 17.52
CA LYS A 332 -13.81 1.84 17.18
C LYS A 332 -15.30 1.86 17.48
N LYS A 333 -15.87 0.71 17.85
CA LYS A 333 -17.31 0.56 18.16
C LYS A 333 -18.19 1.12 17.03
N ILE A 334 -17.88 0.73 15.77
CA ILE A 334 -18.63 1.18 14.61
C ILE A 334 -20.09 0.72 14.71
N SER A 335 -21.04 1.68 14.68
CA SER A 335 -22.47 1.43 14.94
C SER A 335 -23.33 1.45 13.67
N TRP A 336 -22.78 1.83 12.53
CA TRP A 336 -23.45 1.79 11.23
C TRP A 336 -23.08 0.52 10.46
N VAL A 337 -23.67 0.31 9.29
CA VAL A 337 -23.36 -0.85 8.43
C VAL A 337 -21.87 -0.81 8.06
N ASN A 338 -21.14 -1.86 8.42
CA ASN A 338 -19.68 -1.90 8.26
C ASN A 338 -19.26 -3.25 7.68
N LEU A 339 -18.81 -3.21 6.43
CA LEU A 339 -18.61 -4.36 5.57
C LEU A 339 -17.17 -4.44 5.05
N ASN A 340 -16.81 -5.63 4.55
CA ASN A 340 -15.57 -5.89 3.86
C ASN A 340 -15.82 -6.83 2.66
N GLU A 341 -15.24 -6.54 1.50
CA GLU A 341 -15.40 -7.35 0.28
C GLU A 341 -14.40 -8.53 0.22
N LYS A 342 -13.35 -8.51 1.05
CA LYS A 342 -12.26 -9.51 1.08
C LYS A 342 -11.51 -9.66 -0.26
N LYS A 343 -11.59 -8.65 -1.14
CA LYS A 343 -10.91 -8.63 -2.46
C LYS A 343 -9.73 -7.66 -2.53
N GLY A 344 -9.42 -6.97 -1.43
CA GLY A 344 -8.29 -6.04 -1.35
C GLY A 344 -8.28 -5.04 -2.51
N ALA A 345 -7.18 -4.99 -3.26
CA ALA A 345 -6.96 -4.02 -4.35
C ALA A 345 -7.66 -4.38 -5.68
N ALA A 346 -8.53 -5.40 -5.71
CA ALA A 346 -9.22 -5.86 -6.93
C ALA A 346 -10.75 -5.75 -6.86
N GLY A 347 -11.29 -5.18 -5.80
CA GLY A 347 -12.72 -5.15 -5.52
C GLY A 347 -13.44 -3.86 -5.93
N LEU A 348 -14.49 -3.49 -5.18
CA LEU A 348 -15.29 -2.28 -5.39
C LEU A 348 -14.45 -0.99 -5.34
N ASN A 349 -13.32 -0.99 -4.64
CA ASN A 349 -12.37 0.12 -4.69
C ASN A 349 -11.87 0.42 -6.12
N VAL A 350 -11.77 -0.58 -6.98
CA VAL A 350 -11.46 -0.39 -8.41
C VAL A 350 -12.68 0.14 -9.15
N ALA A 351 -13.84 -0.47 -8.97
CA ALA A 351 -15.09 -0.06 -9.60
C ALA A 351 -15.43 1.41 -9.31
N TYR A 352 -15.30 1.83 -8.05
CA TYR A 352 -15.58 3.22 -7.62
C TYR A 352 -14.38 4.15 -7.74
N ASN A 353 -13.31 3.76 -8.44
CA ASN A 353 -12.12 4.56 -8.71
C ASN A 353 -11.49 5.18 -7.45
N VAL A 354 -11.40 4.39 -6.37
CA VAL A 354 -10.79 4.82 -5.11
C VAL A 354 -9.29 5.00 -5.31
N SER A 355 -8.83 6.24 -5.34
CA SER A 355 -7.40 6.59 -5.47
C SER A 355 -6.78 7.11 -4.18
N SER A 356 -7.61 7.48 -3.22
CA SER A 356 -7.22 7.92 -1.87
C SER A 356 -8.41 7.79 -0.94
N ILE A 357 -8.16 7.54 0.34
CA ILE A 357 -9.19 7.44 1.39
C ILE A 357 -9.04 8.58 2.43
N PRO A 358 -10.13 8.99 3.09
CA PRO A 358 -11.50 8.53 2.88
C PRO A 358 -12.04 8.93 1.50
N HIS A 359 -12.82 8.04 0.90
CA HIS A 359 -13.49 8.22 -0.37
C HIS A 359 -14.97 7.92 -0.18
N TYR A 360 -15.82 8.87 -0.57
CA TYR A 360 -17.25 8.77 -0.34
C TYR A 360 -17.99 8.73 -1.66
N VAL A 361 -19.03 7.90 -1.72
CA VAL A 361 -19.97 7.83 -2.83
C VAL A 361 -21.39 7.95 -2.29
N LEU A 362 -22.12 8.96 -2.74
CA LEU A 362 -23.55 9.08 -2.45
C LEU A 362 -24.35 8.44 -3.57
N ILE A 363 -25.22 7.49 -3.20
CA ILE A 363 -26.09 6.73 -4.11
C ILE A 363 -27.55 7.07 -3.78
N SER A 364 -28.37 7.27 -4.82
CA SER A 364 -29.80 7.55 -4.67
C SER A 364 -30.60 6.32 -4.27
N PRO A 365 -31.87 6.48 -3.80
CA PRO A 365 -32.77 5.35 -3.52
C PRO A 365 -32.98 4.39 -4.71
N GLU A 366 -32.86 4.88 -5.95
CA GLU A 366 -32.97 4.08 -7.17
C GLU A 366 -31.68 3.36 -7.53
N GLY A 367 -30.58 3.63 -6.80
CA GLY A 367 -29.27 3.02 -7.03
C GLY A 367 -28.42 3.77 -8.05
N LYS A 368 -28.61 5.08 -8.25
CA LYS A 368 -27.77 5.93 -9.10
C LYS A 368 -26.72 6.67 -8.27
N VAL A 369 -25.49 6.75 -8.75
CA VAL A 369 -24.43 7.55 -8.15
C VAL A 369 -24.72 9.04 -8.32
N LEU A 370 -24.87 9.76 -7.23
CA LEU A 370 -25.17 11.19 -7.19
C LEU A 370 -23.95 12.07 -7.00
N SER A 371 -23.00 11.62 -6.17
CA SER A 371 -21.79 12.37 -5.85
C SER A 371 -20.65 11.45 -5.48
N ILE A 372 -19.43 11.84 -5.87
CA ILE A 372 -18.17 11.19 -5.49
C ILE A 372 -17.24 12.27 -4.96
N PHE A 373 -16.76 12.13 -3.71
CA PHE A 373 -15.85 13.10 -3.11
C PHE A 373 -14.82 12.44 -2.19
N LYS A 374 -13.68 13.11 -1.93
CA LYS A 374 -12.51 12.53 -1.27
C LYS A 374 -12.02 13.41 -0.13
N GLY A 375 -11.41 12.76 0.87
CA GLY A 375 -10.79 13.42 2.01
C GLY A 375 -11.78 13.94 3.02
N TYR A 376 -11.31 14.15 4.26
CA TYR A 376 -12.11 14.61 5.37
C TYR A 376 -11.71 16.00 5.87
N LYS A 377 -12.73 16.81 6.13
CA LYS A 377 -12.70 18.06 6.89
C LYS A 377 -14.02 18.14 7.63
N LYS A 378 -14.01 18.61 8.87
CA LYS A 378 -15.22 18.75 9.70
C LYS A 378 -16.40 19.36 8.92
N ASN A 379 -17.56 18.75 9.01
CA ASN A 379 -18.81 19.09 8.33
C ASN A 379 -18.77 18.95 6.79
N ARG A 380 -17.73 18.36 6.21
CA ARG A 380 -17.65 18.20 4.76
C ARG A 380 -18.67 17.20 4.25
N ILE A 381 -18.84 16.09 4.95
CA ILE A 381 -19.79 15.03 4.59
C ILE A 381 -21.21 15.60 4.67
N TYR A 382 -21.54 16.22 5.79
CA TYR A 382 -22.83 16.90 6.00
C TYR A 382 -23.14 17.91 4.89
N ASN A 383 -22.21 18.79 4.56
CA ASN A 383 -22.41 19.81 3.52
C ASN A 383 -22.57 19.22 2.12
N GLU A 384 -21.96 18.08 1.83
CA GLU A 384 -22.13 17.39 0.56
C GLU A 384 -23.52 16.74 0.48
N LEU A 385 -23.92 16.01 1.52
CA LEU A 385 -25.23 15.34 1.61
C LEU A 385 -26.38 16.33 1.51
N LYS A 386 -26.25 17.49 2.15
CA LYS A 386 -27.29 18.54 2.17
C LYS A 386 -27.69 19.07 0.79
N LYS A 387 -26.90 18.83 -0.26
CA LYS A 387 -27.24 19.17 -1.64
C LYS A 387 -28.31 18.25 -2.23
N TYR A 388 -28.51 17.07 -1.66
CA TYR A 388 -29.36 16.01 -2.21
C TYR A 388 -30.48 15.57 -1.27
N ILE A 389 -30.24 15.63 0.04
CA ILE A 389 -31.16 15.15 1.07
C ILE A 389 -31.24 16.15 2.24
N ALA A 390 -32.39 16.18 2.89
CA ALA A 390 -32.56 16.90 4.15
C ALA A 390 -31.88 16.08 5.28
N VAL A 391 -30.64 16.44 5.65
CA VAL A 391 -29.92 15.82 6.77
C VAL A 391 -30.11 16.61 8.05
N LYS A 392 -30.31 15.86 9.17
CA LYS A 392 -30.48 16.39 10.54
C LYS A 392 -29.17 16.36 11.30
#